data_d64906a8a14db47f4866a4805a1b9cc3
#
_entry.id   d64906a8a14db47f4866a4805a1b9cc3
#
_cell.length_a   1.000
_cell.length_b   1.000
_cell.length_c   1.000
_cell.angle_alpha   90.00
_cell.angle_beta   90.00
_cell.angle_gamma   90.00
#
_symmetry.space_group_name_H-M   'P 1'
#
loop_
_entity.id
_entity.type
_entity.pdbx_description
1 polymer ?
#
loop_
_entity_poly.entity_id
_entity_poly.type
_entity_poly.pdbx_seq_one_letter_code
_entity_poly.pdbx_strand_id
1 'polypeptide(L)'
;MIIYTDGSCRANGKDDSIGGFGVVVLDDAGNLLTCYQKCGAEGSTNNREEMKAILYTLITYGNQYDTPIVYSDSSYAVNTFTNWMYGWAAHGWVKSDKKEPENMDLVVPYYKLRLAGYNIDLRYVKGHAGHKWNEVADKLATGMITVEEVMKIYGKDN
;
A
#
# COMPACT_ATOMS: atom_id res chain seq x y z
N MET A 1 -4.02 -13.22 8.67
CA MET A 1 -3.64 -12.78 7.31
C MET A 1 -2.52 -11.76 7.42
N ILE A 2 -1.50 -11.93 6.60
CA ILE A 2 -0.33 -11.05 6.56
C ILE A 2 -0.21 -10.54 5.13
N ILE A 3 -0.08 -9.23 4.95
CA ILE A 3 -0.10 -8.60 3.64
C ILE A 3 1.13 -7.70 3.48
N TYR A 4 1.82 -7.83 2.35
CA TYR A 4 2.93 -6.97 1.98
C TYR A 4 2.49 -6.08 0.82
N THR A 5 2.77 -4.78 0.93
CA THR A 5 2.41 -3.79 -0.07
C THR A 5 3.66 -3.06 -0.54
N ASP A 6 3.69 -2.66 -1.79
CA ASP A 6 4.74 -1.81 -2.31
C ASP A 6 4.21 -0.95 -3.45
N GLY A 7 4.83 0.20 -3.63
CA GLY A 7 4.53 1.12 -4.71
C GLY A 7 5.82 1.64 -5.34
N SER A 8 5.78 1.89 -6.62
CA SER A 8 6.94 2.32 -7.38
C SER A 8 6.52 3.27 -8.49
N CYS A 9 7.40 4.19 -8.83
CA CYS A 9 7.15 5.11 -9.93
C CYS A 9 8.45 5.39 -10.68
N ARG A 10 8.49 5.08 -11.98
CA ARG A 10 9.59 5.48 -12.86
C ARG A 10 9.46 6.96 -13.16
N ALA A 11 10.59 7.66 -13.28
CA ALA A 11 10.64 9.09 -13.55
C ALA A 11 9.80 9.88 -12.53
N ASN A 12 9.88 9.50 -11.27
CA ASN A 12 9.12 10.09 -10.17
C ASN A 12 9.22 11.62 -10.18
N GLY A 13 8.06 12.28 -10.15
CA GLY A 13 7.97 13.74 -10.16
C GLY A 13 8.10 14.40 -11.53
N LYS A 14 8.20 13.62 -12.61
CA LYS A 14 8.27 14.12 -13.99
C LYS A 14 6.94 13.89 -14.71
N ASP A 15 6.73 14.63 -15.81
CA ASP A 15 5.48 14.56 -16.58
C ASP A 15 5.25 13.17 -17.21
N ASP A 16 6.33 12.45 -17.53
CA ASP A 16 6.27 11.12 -18.12
C ASP A 16 6.38 9.99 -17.09
N SER A 17 6.15 10.28 -15.82
CA SER A 17 6.22 9.29 -14.77
C SER A 17 5.17 8.21 -14.94
N ILE A 18 5.54 6.97 -14.66
CA ILE A 18 4.63 5.81 -14.72
C ILE A 18 4.77 5.03 -13.42
N GLY A 19 3.66 4.92 -12.69
CA GLY A 19 3.61 4.26 -11.41
C GLY A 19 2.89 2.92 -11.45
N GLY A 20 3.11 2.13 -10.41
CA GLY A 20 2.43 0.87 -10.19
C GLY A 20 2.53 0.45 -8.74
N PHE A 21 1.64 -0.44 -8.32
CA PHE A 21 1.71 -1.00 -6.98
C PHE A 21 1.45 -2.50 -6.99
N GLY A 22 1.94 -3.18 -5.95
CA GLY A 22 1.78 -4.61 -5.76
C GLY A 22 1.37 -4.94 -4.34
N VAL A 23 0.60 -6.02 -4.22
CA VAL A 23 0.09 -6.52 -2.94
C VAL A 23 0.25 -8.04 -2.91
N VAL A 24 0.82 -8.55 -1.83
CA VAL A 24 0.99 -9.99 -1.61
C VAL A 24 0.25 -10.38 -0.34
N VAL A 25 -0.64 -11.35 -0.44
CA VAL A 25 -1.50 -11.77 0.68
C VAL A 25 -1.11 -13.18 1.11
N LEU A 26 -0.77 -13.32 2.39
CA LEU A 26 -0.37 -14.60 2.99
C LEU A 26 -1.36 -15.00 4.08
N ASP A 27 -1.46 -16.29 4.32
CA ASP A 27 -2.15 -16.79 5.52
C ASP A 27 -1.28 -16.57 6.77
N ASP A 28 -1.79 -16.93 7.94
CA ASP A 28 -1.06 -16.74 9.20
C ASP A 28 0.17 -17.61 9.33
N ALA A 29 0.25 -18.69 8.54
CA ALA A 29 1.42 -19.57 8.48
C ALA A 29 2.48 -19.06 7.49
N GLY A 30 2.20 -17.98 6.77
CA GLY A 30 3.13 -17.41 5.80
C GLY A 30 3.04 -17.99 4.40
N ASN A 31 1.99 -18.76 4.11
CA ASN A 31 1.77 -19.33 2.77
C ASN A 31 1.03 -18.33 1.87
N LEU A 32 1.40 -18.30 0.61
CA LEU A 32 0.79 -17.39 -0.36
C LEU A 32 -0.68 -17.75 -0.61
N LEU A 33 -1.58 -16.81 -0.40
CA LEU A 33 -3.00 -16.94 -0.74
C LEU A 33 -3.30 -16.33 -2.10
N THR A 34 -2.91 -15.09 -2.31
CA THR A 34 -3.14 -14.37 -3.55
C THR A 34 -2.22 -13.17 -3.64
N CYS A 35 -2.23 -12.51 -4.79
CA CYS A 35 -1.55 -11.24 -4.96
C CYS A 35 -2.30 -10.37 -5.97
N TYR A 36 -1.91 -9.11 -6.04
CA TYR A 36 -2.54 -8.13 -6.93
C TYR A 36 -1.50 -7.14 -7.41
N GLN A 37 -1.67 -6.63 -8.62
CA GLN A 37 -0.86 -5.53 -9.14
C GLN A 37 -1.70 -4.61 -9.99
N LYS A 38 -1.34 -3.35 -10.00
CA LYS A 38 -1.90 -2.36 -10.91
C LYS A 38 -0.76 -1.47 -11.39
N CYS A 39 -0.43 -1.56 -12.65
CA CYS A 39 0.67 -0.84 -13.27
C CYS A 39 0.17 0.14 -14.33
N GLY A 40 1.03 1.05 -14.78
CA GLY A 40 0.72 1.97 -15.86
C GLY A 40 0.01 3.25 -15.43
N ALA A 41 0.12 3.66 -14.17
CA ALA A 41 -0.45 4.91 -13.69
C ALA A 41 0.39 6.10 -14.16
N GLU A 42 -0.12 6.86 -15.11
CA GLU A 42 0.57 8.04 -15.64
C GLU A 42 0.53 9.20 -14.65
N GLY A 43 1.61 9.98 -14.60
CA GLY A 43 1.69 11.17 -13.77
C GLY A 43 1.70 10.92 -12.27
N SER A 44 2.11 9.73 -11.85
CA SER A 44 2.11 9.34 -10.44
C SER A 44 3.43 9.67 -9.75
N THR A 45 3.54 9.29 -8.47
CA THR A 45 4.75 9.40 -7.65
C THR A 45 4.92 8.12 -6.84
N ASN A 46 6.12 7.88 -6.30
CA ASN A 46 6.36 6.76 -5.40
C ASN A 46 5.39 6.79 -4.21
N ASN A 47 5.25 7.95 -3.57
CA ASN A 47 4.35 8.08 -2.41
C ASN A 47 2.90 7.75 -2.76
N ARG A 48 2.42 8.22 -3.92
CA ARG A 48 1.05 7.92 -4.35
C ARG A 48 0.83 6.42 -4.55
N GLU A 49 1.77 5.73 -5.20
CA GLU A 49 1.65 4.30 -5.45
C GLU A 49 1.70 3.48 -4.16
N GLU A 50 2.57 3.87 -3.21
CA GLU A 50 2.59 3.27 -1.88
C GLU A 50 1.24 3.43 -1.17
N MET A 51 0.67 4.62 -1.21
CA MET A 51 -0.61 4.91 -0.58
C MET A 51 -1.77 4.17 -1.26
N LYS A 52 -1.74 4.06 -2.59
CA LYS A 52 -2.75 3.29 -3.35
C LYS A 52 -2.74 1.82 -2.95
N ALA A 53 -1.57 1.21 -2.78
CA ALA A 53 -1.45 -0.18 -2.36
C ALA A 53 -2.10 -0.40 -0.99
N ILE A 54 -1.87 0.52 -0.05
CA ILE A 54 -2.42 0.44 1.29
C ILE A 54 -3.94 0.70 1.28
N LEU A 55 -4.40 1.68 0.50
CA LEU A 55 -5.83 1.97 0.36
C LEU A 55 -6.57 0.77 -0.27
N TYR A 56 -6.01 0.18 -1.32
CA TYR A 56 -6.55 -1.04 -1.92
C TYR A 56 -6.71 -2.14 -0.87
N THR A 57 -5.70 -2.31 -0.03
CA THR A 57 -5.69 -3.33 1.01
C THR A 57 -6.76 -3.06 2.07
N LEU A 58 -6.94 -1.82 2.48
CA LEU A 58 -8.00 -1.45 3.43
C LEU A 58 -9.39 -1.72 2.83
N ILE A 59 -9.61 -1.33 1.58
CA ILE A 59 -10.90 -1.55 0.90
C ILE A 59 -11.19 -3.04 0.79
N THR A 60 -10.21 -3.83 0.39
CA THR A 60 -10.39 -5.24 0.04
C THR A 60 -10.44 -6.13 1.28
N TYR A 61 -9.61 -5.85 2.27
CA TYR A 61 -9.40 -6.74 3.43
C TYR A 61 -9.73 -6.10 4.78
N GLY A 62 -10.07 -4.82 4.82
CA GLY A 62 -10.24 -4.09 6.06
C GLY A 62 -11.58 -4.32 6.78
N ASN A 63 -12.52 -5.00 6.15
CA ASN A 63 -13.84 -5.26 6.72
C ASN A 63 -14.02 -6.76 7.02
N GLN A 64 -13.02 -7.36 7.64
CA GLN A 64 -13.02 -8.77 8.01
C GLN A 64 -13.01 -8.92 9.53
N TYR A 65 -13.41 -10.10 10.00
CA TYR A 65 -13.45 -10.43 11.43
C TYR A 65 -12.05 -10.29 12.06
N ASP A 66 -11.04 -10.88 11.43
CA ASP A 66 -9.65 -10.77 11.88
C ASP A 66 -8.96 -9.62 11.16
N THR A 67 -8.38 -8.70 11.93
CA THR A 67 -7.64 -7.58 11.37
C THR A 67 -6.33 -8.06 10.76
N PRO A 68 -6.10 -7.86 9.45
CA PRO A 68 -4.85 -8.29 8.83
C PRO A 68 -3.69 -7.40 9.25
N ILE A 69 -2.49 -8.00 9.34
CA ILE A 69 -1.26 -7.26 9.52
C ILE A 69 -0.76 -6.86 8.13
N VAL A 70 -0.50 -5.58 7.94
CA VAL A 70 -0.09 -5.03 6.64
C VAL A 70 1.26 -4.34 6.79
N TYR A 71 2.22 -4.74 5.97
CA TYR A 71 3.55 -4.17 5.95
C TYR A 71 3.75 -3.26 4.74
N SER A 72 4.33 -2.10 4.98
CA SER A 72 4.77 -1.17 3.94
C SER A 72 6.17 -0.67 4.26
N ASP A 73 7.00 -0.49 3.24
CA ASP A 73 8.32 0.10 3.41
C ASP A 73 8.33 1.62 3.24
N SER A 74 7.16 2.23 3.11
CA SER A 74 7.02 3.68 3.03
C SER A 74 6.68 4.27 4.40
N SER A 75 7.67 4.86 5.05
CA SER A 75 7.44 5.55 6.33
C SER A 75 6.46 6.71 6.17
N TYR A 76 6.51 7.41 5.04
CA TYR A 76 5.57 8.49 4.74
C TYR A 76 4.11 7.99 4.72
N ALA A 77 3.86 6.92 3.99
CA ALA A 77 2.50 6.37 3.88
C ALA A 77 2.00 5.83 5.23
N VAL A 78 2.85 5.09 5.95
CA VAL A 78 2.49 4.55 7.26
C VAL A 78 2.18 5.67 8.24
N ASN A 79 3.04 6.69 8.32
CA ASN A 79 2.81 7.83 9.23
C ASN A 79 1.56 8.63 8.85
N THR A 80 1.30 8.80 7.57
CA THR A 80 0.10 9.50 7.10
C THR A 80 -1.15 8.79 7.59
N PHE A 81 -1.26 7.50 7.35
CA PHE A 81 -2.48 6.74 7.63
C PHE A 81 -2.65 6.33 9.09
N THR A 82 -1.57 6.27 9.86
CA THR A 82 -1.66 5.88 11.29
C THR A 82 -1.63 7.07 12.24
N ASN A 83 -1.17 8.24 11.78
CA ASN A 83 -0.95 9.37 12.66
C ASN A 83 -1.39 10.71 12.05
N TRP A 84 -0.71 11.16 11.01
CA TRP A 84 -0.85 12.54 10.55
C TRP A 84 -2.25 12.91 10.08
N MET A 85 -2.96 12.02 9.39
CA MET A 85 -4.28 12.33 8.84
C MET A 85 -5.30 12.68 9.92
N TYR A 86 -5.18 12.12 11.11
CA TYR A 86 -6.11 12.42 12.22
C TYR A 86 -5.96 13.84 12.70
N GLY A 87 -4.73 14.35 12.78
CA GLY A 87 -4.48 15.74 13.10
C GLY A 87 -4.99 16.68 12.00
N TRP A 88 -4.76 16.33 10.75
CA TRP A 88 -5.27 17.13 9.63
C TRP A 88 -6.80 17.19 9.62
N ALA A 89 -7.46 16.06 9.83
CA ALA A 89 -8.92 15.99 9.89
C ALA A 89 -9.47 16.85 11.03
N ALA A 90 -8.81 16.84 12.19
CA ALA A 90 -9.23 17.65 13.35
C ALA A 90 -9.10 19.16 13.09
N HIS A 91 -8.28 19.56 12.13
CA HIS A 91 -8.03 20.99 11.78
C HIS A 91 -8.60 21.37 10.41
N GLY A 92 -9.64 20.64 9.95
CA GLY A 92 -10.30 20.96 8.69
C GLY A 92 -9.47 20.63 7.46
N TRP A 93 -8.60 19.60 7.54
CA TRP A 93 -7.73 19.15 6.47
C TRP A 93 -6.68 20.18 6.07
N VAL A 94 -6.08 20.79 7.08
CA VAL A 94 -5.02 21.77 6.93
C VAL A 94 -3.85 21.34 7.79
N LYS A 95 -2.64 21.46 7.24
CA LYS A 95 -1.40 21.20 7.98
C LYS A 95 -1.07 22.38 8.90
N SER A 96 -0.08 22.22 9.79
CA SER A 96 0.38 23.25 10.72
C SER A 96 0.87 24.53 10.01
N ASP A 97 1.38 24.41 8.76
CA ASP A 97 1.78 25.54 7.93
C ASP A 97 0.63 26.19 7.16
N LYS A 98 -0.61 25.79 7.47
CA LYS A 98 -1.86 26.25 6.85
C LYS A 98 -2.02 25.86 5.38
N LYS A 99 -1.19 24.95 4.88
CA LYS A 99 -1.33 24.40 3.54
C LYS A 99 -2.15 23.12 3.56
N GLU A 100 -2.82 22.85 2.45
CA GLU A 100 -3.55 21.59 2.26
C GLU A 100 -2.55 20.43 2.20
N PRO A 101 -2.83 19.30 2.87
CA PRO A 101 -1.97 18.12 2.74
C PRO A 101 -1.97 17.59 1.31
N GLU A 102 -0.87 16.97 0.91
CA GLU A 102 -0.77 16.30 -0.39
C GLU A 102 -1.58 15.01 -0.41
N ASN A 103 -1.95 14.57 -1.61
CA ASN A 103 -2.61 13.28 -1.83
C ASN A 103 -3.96 13.14 -1.12
N MET A 104 -4.68 14.23 -0.98
CA MET A 104 -5.99 14.24 -0.30
C MET A 104 -6.99 13.29 -0.95
N ASP A 105 -6.90 13.09 -2.26
CA ASP A 105 -7.74 12.13 -2.99
C ASP A 105 -7.56 10.69 -2.52
N LEU A 106 -6.45 10.38 -1.88
CA LEU A 106 -6.16 9.06 -1.30
C LEU A 106 -6.37 9.06 0.23
N VAL A 107 -6.01 10.13 0.90
CA VAL A 107 -6.06 10.24 2.37
C VAL A 107 -7.50 10.33 2.87
N VAL A 108 -8.33 11.17 2.27
CA VAL A 108 -9.71 11.36 2.74
C VAL A 108 -10.54 10.09 2.61
N PRO A 109 -10.52 9.35 1.49
CA PRO A 109 -11.23 8.07 1.41
C PRO A 109 -10.73 7.06 2.45
N TYR A 110 -9.43 6.98 2.69
CA TYR A 110 -8.88 6.09 3.73
C TYR A 110 -9.44 6.45 5.10
N TYR A 111 -9.41 7.72 5.45
CA TYR A 111 -9.94 8.22 6.73
C TYR A 111 -11.42 7.88 6.90
N LYS A 112 -12.23 8.10 5.86
CA LYS A 112 -13.66 7.79 5.89
C LYS A 112 -13.93 6.30 6.10
N LEU A 113 -13.13 5.45 5.47
CA LEU A 113 -13.24 3.99 5.67
C LEU A 113 -12.90 3.61 7.11
N ARG A 114 -11.87 4.23 7.68
CA ARG A 114 -11.54 4.01 9.10
C ARG A 114 -12.70 4.40 10.02
N LEU A 115 -13.35 5.52 9.75
CA LEU A 115 -14.53 5.94 10.51
C LEU A 115 -15.70 4.96 10.34
N ALA A 116 -15.79 4.31 9.20
CA ALA A 116 -16.83 3.32 8.92
C ALA A 116 -16.52 1.93 9.51
N GLY A 117 -15.39 1.78 10.21
CA GLY A 117 -15.04 0.54 10.89
C GLY A 117 -14.06 -0.36 10.12
N TYR A 118 -13.63 0.03 8.93
CA TYR A 118 -12.59 -0.70 8.21
C TYR A 118 -11.26 -0.55 8.95
N ASN A 119 -10.52 -1.65 9.08
CA ASN A 119 -9.27 -1.63 9.84
C ASN A 119 -8.23 -2.59 9.28
N ILE A 120 -6.99 -2.15 9.32
CA ILE A 120 -5.78 -2.97 9.10
C ILE A 120 -4.76 -2.60 10.18
N ASP A 121 -3.91 -3.54 10.55
CA ASP A 121 -2.78 -3.29 11.44
C ASP A 121 -1.58 -2.93 10.56
N LEU A 122 -1.46 -1.65 10.24
CA LEU A 122 -0.45 -1.14 9.30
C LEU A 122 0.87 -0.89 10.02
N ARG A 123 1.93 -1.54 9.54
CA ARG A 123 3.26 -1.49 10.13
C ARG A 123 4.31 -1.13 9.10
N TYR A 124 5.29 -0.35 9.53
CA TYR A 124 6.47 -0.06 8.72
C TYR A 124 7.44 -1.22 8.76
N VAL A 125 7.98 -1.59 7.60
CA VAL A 125 9.10 -2.53 7.48
C VAL A 125 10.18 -1.86 6.66
N LYS A 126 11.45 -2.00 7.10
CA LYS A 126 12.56 -1.43 6.35
C LYS A 126 12.70 -2.17 5.02
N GLY A 127 12.65 -1.42 3.91
CA GLY A 127 12.76 -1.97 2.57
C GLY A 127 14.11 -2.62 2.31
N HIS A 128 14.13 -3.60 1.40
CA HIS A 128 15.32 -4.30 0.93
C HIS A 128 16.11 -5.01 2.03
N ALA A 129 15.45 -5.36 3.13
CA ALA A 129 16.10 -6.04 4.26
C ALA A 129 16.01 -7.57 4.17
N GLY A 130 16.00 -8.13 2.96
CA GLY A 130 15.96 -9.56 2.74
C GLY A 130 14.58 -10.18 2.93
N HIS A 131 13.53 -9.39 2.94
CA HIS A 131 12.16 -9.88 3.05
C HIS A 131 11.67 -10.36 1.70
N LYS A 132 11.52 -11.67 1.56
CA LYS A 132 11.08 -12.34 0.33
C LYS A 132 9.81 -11.71 -0.24
N TRP A 133 8.77 -11.56 0.58
CA TRP A 133 7.48 -11.09 0.10
C TRP A 133 7.45 -9.59 -0.16
N ASN A 134 8.28 -8.81 0.55
CA ASN A 134 8.48 -7.40 0.23
C ASN A 134 9.12 -7.25 -1.16
N GLU A 135 10.08 -8.11 -1.49
CA GLU A 135 10.71 -8.13 -2.81
C GLU A 135 9.73 -8.55 -3.91
N VAL A 136 8.85 -9.50 -3.63
CA VAL A 136 7.81 -9.92 -4.59
C VAL A 136 6.83 -8.76 -4.83
N ALA A 137 6.40 -8.07 -3.77
CA ALA A 137 5.53 -6.91 -3.91
C ALA A 137 6.19 -5.81 -4.75
N ASP A 138 7.50 -5.57 -4.57
CA ASP A 138 8.26 -4.61 -5.37
C ASP A 138 8.26 -5.00 -6.85
N LYS A 139 8.51 -6.26 -7.17
CA LYS A 139 8.51 -6.75 -8.56
C LYS A 139 7.14 -6.64 -9.20
N LEU A 140 6.08 -6.87 -8.44
CA LEU A 140 4.72 -6.65 -8.91
C LEU A 140 4.46 -5.16 -9.19
N ALA A 141 4.93 -4.29 -8.31
CA ALA A 141 4.76 -2.85 -8.44
C ALA A 141 5.45 -2.29 -9.69
N THR A 142 6.63 -2.81 -10.03
CA THR A 142 7.40 -2.38 -11.21
C THR A 142 6.95 -3.05 -12.50
N GLY A 143 6.10 -4.07 -12.43
CA GLY A 143 5.71 -4.88 -13.59
C GLY A 143 6.77 -5.88 -14.01
N MET A 144 7.81 -6.07 -13.22
CA MET A 144 8.89 -7.04 -13.49
C MET A 144 8.40 -8.48 -13.43
N ILE A 145 7.33 -8.73 -12.69
CA ILE A 145 6.66 -10.03 -12.59
C ILE A 145 5.14 -9.82 -12.65
N THR A 146 4.41 -10.79 -13.17
CA THR A 146 2.94 -10.77 -13.21
C THR A 146 2.34 -11.56 -12.07
N VAL A 147 1.05 -11.32 -11.79
CA VAL A 147 0.28 -12.11 -10.80
C VAL A 147 0.33 -13.59 -11.15
N GLU A 148 0.13 -13.94 -12.43
CA GLU A 148 0.17 -15.35 -12.88
C GLU A 148 1.52 -15.98 -12.59
N GLU A 149 2.62 -15.26 -12.85
CA GLU A 149 3.96 -15.75 -12.59
C GLU A 149 4.21 -15.98 -11.10
N VAL A 150 3.76 -15.05 -10.25
CA VAL A 150 3.88 -15.20 -8.79
C VAL A 150 3.12 -16.43 -8.31
N MET A 151 1.88 -16.58 -8.75
CA MET A 151 1.05 -17.73 -8.36
C MET A 151 1.64 -19.05 -8.85
N LYS A 152 2.25 -19.05 -10.03
CA LYS A 152 2.90 -20.23 -10.59
C LYS A 152 4.16 -20.63 -9.81
N ILE A 153 4.97 -19.64 -9.43
CA ILE A 153 6.26 -19.88 -8.76
C ILE A 153 6.05 -20.23 -7.27
N TYR A 154 5.22 -19.47 -6.57
CA TYR A 154 5.10 -19.53 -5.11
C TYR A 154 3.80 -20.18 -4.62
N GLY A 155 2.81 -20.32 -5.49
CA GLY A 155 1.50 -20.88 -5.12
C GLY A 155 1.42 -22.40 -5.16
N LYS A 156 2.43 -23.07 -5.68
CA LYS A 156 2.40 -24.52 -5.92
C LYS A 156 2.34 -25.36 -4.66
N ASP A 157 2.91 -24.88 -3.59
CA ASP A 157 3.10 -25.63 -2.36
C ASP A 157 1.97 -25.40 -1.36
N ASN A 158 0.95 -24.71 -1.80
CA ASN A 158 -0.22 -24.43 -0.98
C ASN A 158 -1.27 -25.54 -1.06
#